data_cc0f48dabaeacfaf8af9ce0458a2c387
#
_entry.id   cc0f48dabaeacfaf8af9ce0458a2c387
#
_cell.length_a   1.000
_cell.length_b   1.000
_cell.length_c   1.000
_cell.angle_alpha   90.00
_cell.angle_beta   90.00
_cell.angle_gamma   90.00
#
_symmetry.space_group_name_H-M   'P 1'
#
loop_
_entity.id
_entity.type
_entity.pdbx_description
1 polymer ?
#
loop_
_entity_poly.entity_id
_entity_poly.type
_entity_poly.pdbx_seq_one_letter_code
_entity_poly.pdbx_strand_id
1 'polypeptide(L)' 'MPRILGVDIPNNKQTVISLQYIYGIGPAIAKAICVKAKLDPVRKASELSQDDISNILNVLHQDRKSVV' A
#
# COMPACT_ATOMS: atom_id res chain seq x y z
N MET A 1 9.05 2.49 11.48
CA MET A 1 8.40 2.76 10.19
C MET A 1 7.74 1.49 9.68
N PRO A 2 6.56 1.60 9.05
CA PRO A 2 5.94 0.41 8.49
C PRO A 2 6.81 -0.19 7.38
N ARG A 3 6.79 -1.51 7.29
CA ARG A 3 7.56 -2.22 6.27
C ARG A 3 6.63 -3.15 5.52
N ILE A 4 6.60 -3.01 4.20
CA ILE A 4 5.77 -3.83 3.32
C ILE A 4 6.68 -4.45 2.27
N LEU A 5 6.64 -5.77 2.15
CA LEU A 5 7.48 -6.53 1.20
C LEU A 5 8.98 -6.22 1.41
N GLY A 6 9.39 -6.01 2.66
CA GLY A 6 10.77 -5.72 2.97
C GLY A 6 11.23 -4.31 2.68
N VAL A 7 10.31 -3.45 2.25
CA VAL A 7 10.60 -2.06 1.93
C VAL A 7 10.13 -1.16 3.06
N ASP A 8 11.03 -0.32 3.55
CA ASP A 8 10.67 0.68 4.57
C ASP A 8 9.84 1.78 3.93
N ILE A 9 8.66 2.01 4.48
CA ILE A 9 7.70 2.98 3.93
C ILE A 9 7.69 4.20 4.84
N PRO A 10 7.83 5.42 4.27
CA PRO A 10 7.76 6.62 5.10
C PRO A 10 6.37 6.76 5.72
N ASN A 11 6.35 6.92 7.04
CA ASN A 11 5.08 7.01 7.76
C ASN A 11 4.56 8.45 7.86
N ASN A 12 5.35 9.44 7.44
CA ASN A 12 4.94 10.83 7.44
C ASN A 12 4.28 11.25 6.12
N LYS A 13 4.16 10.32 5.18
CA LYS A 13 3.54 10.57 3.89
C LYS A 13 2.15 9.95 3.86
N GLN A 14 1.32 10.41 2.91
CA GLN A 14 0.01 9.80 2.70
C GLN A 14 0.17 8.35 2.24
N THR A 15 -0.82 7.52 2.55
CA THR A 15 -0.76 6.11 2.22
C THR A 15 -0.52 5.88 0.73
N VAL A 16 -1.24 6.62 -0.12
CA VAL A 16 -1.10 6.46 -1.57
C VAL A 16 0.32 6.80 -2.04
N ILE A 17 0.94 7.79 -1.41
CA ILE A 17 2.31 8.17 -1.75
C ILE A 17 3.30 7.14 -1.22
N SER A 18 3.08 6.69 0.00
CA SER A 18 3.96 5.71 0.63
C SER A 18 4.00 4.39 -0.14
N LEU A 19 2.87 3.96 -0.68
CA LEU A 19 2.81 2.73 -1.47
C LEU A 19 3.64 2.82 -2.74
N GLN A 20 3.83 4.01 -3.28
CA GLN A 20 4.64 4.19 -4.49
C GLN A 20 6.12 3.96 -4.25
N TYR A 21 6.55 3.91 -2.99
CA TYR A 21 7.93 3.54 -2.65
C TYR A 21 8.19 2.05 -2.86
N ILE A 22 7.14 1.26 -2.95
CA ILE A 22 7.27 -0.17 -3.22
C ILE A 22 7.56 -0.34 -4.71
N TYR A 23 8.55 -1.19 -5.00
CA TYR A 23 8.98 -1.41 -6.36
C TYR A 23 7.82 -1.87 -7.26
N GLY A 24 7.66 -1.20 -8.38
CA GLY A 24 6.64 -1.57 -9.36
C GLY A 24 5.26 -0.95 -9.13
N ILE A 25 5.10 -0.13 -8.09
CA ILE A 25 3.81 0.48 -7.81
C ILE A 25 3.83 1.94 -8.22
N GLY A 26 3.01 2.30 -9.20
CA GLY A 26 2.81 3.67 -9.60
C GLY A 26 1.63 4.30 -8.86
N PRO A 27 1.34 5.59 -9.16
CA PRO A 27 0.25 6.30 -8.47
C PRO A 27 -1.13 5.67 -8.72
N ALA A 28 -1.38 5.20 -9.93
CA ALA A 28 -2.66 4.58 -10.25
C ALA A 28 -2.85 3.27 -9.48
N ILE A 29 -1.80 2.46 -9.41
CA ILE A 29 -1.85 1.18 -8.70
C ILE A 29 -1.99 1.42 -7.20
N ALA A 30 -1.25 2.38 -6.66
CA ALA A 30 -1.33 2.71 -5.25
C ALA A 30 -2.74 3.13 -4.86
N LYS A 31 -3.38 3.95 -5.69
CA LYS A 31 -4.75 4.38 -5.44
C LYS A 31 -5.72 3.19 -5.48
N ALA A 32 -5.54 2.32 -6.45
CA ALA A 32 -6.38 1.12 -6.58
C ALA A 32 -6.23 0.23 -5.35
N ILE A 33 -5.01 0.08 -4.85
CA ILE A 33 -4.77 -0.71 -3.65
C ILE A 33 -5.52 -0.12 -2.45
N CYS A 34 -5.46 1.19 -2.28
CA CYS A 34 -6.17 1.85 -1.20
C CYS A 34 -7.67 1.57 -1.27
N VAL A 35 -8.25 1.66 -2.47
CA VAL A 35 -9.67 1.40 -2.65
C VAL A 35 -10.00 -0.05 -2.33
N LYS A 36 -9.21 -0.99 -2.84
CA LYS A 36 -9.45 -2.41 -2.63
C LYS A 36 -9.27 -2.82 -1.17
N ALA A 37 -8.31 -2.21 -0.49
CA ALA A 37 -8.06 -2.49 0.92
C ALA A 37 -8.96 -1.66 1.85
N LYS A 38 -9.85 -0.84 1.27
CA LYS A 38 -10.75 0.03 2.01
C LYS A 38 -10.00 1.01 2.90
N LEU A 39 -8.92 1.54 2.36
CA LEU A 39 -8.09 2.53 3.05
C LEU A 39 -8.30 3.91 2.46
N ASP A 40 -8.19 4.93 3.32
CA ASP A 40 -8.24 6.30 2.87
C ASP A 40 -6.87 6.68 2.27
N PRO A 41 -6.79 7.00 0.97
CA PRO A 41 -5.50 7.30 0.35
C PRO A 41 -4.82 8.54 0.90
N VAL A 42 -5.59 9.48 1.46
CA VAL A 42 -5.02 10.71 2.01
C VAL A 42 -4.58 10.56 3.46
N ARG A 43 -4.87 9.43 4.08
CA ARG A 43 -4.47 9.17 5.46
C ARG A 43 -2.97 8.87 5.51
N LYS A 44 -2.32 9.34 6.57
CA LYS A 44 -0.90 9.10 6.73
C LYS A 44 -0.61 7.62 6.96
N ALA A 45 0.51 7.15 6.42
CA ALA A 45 0.90 5.75 6.57
C ALA A 45 1.13 5.36 8.03
N SER A 46 1.47 6.33 8.88
CA SER A 46 1.67 6.06 10.31
C SER A 46 0.39 5.59 11.01
N GLU A 47 -0.76 5.85 10.41
CA GLU A 47 -2.04 5.43 10.99
C GLU A 47 -2.44 4.03 10.54
N LEU A 48 -1.64 3.38 9.69
CA LEU A 48 -1.92 2.02 9.25
C LEU A 48 -1.72 1.04 10.39
N SER A 49 -2.70 0.17 10.59
CA SER A 49 -2.60 -0.92 11.57
C SER A 49 -2.03 -2.16 10.90
N GLN A 50 -1.76 -3.19 11.72
CA GLN A 50 -1.30 -4.47 11.19
C GLN A 50 -2.34 -5.07 10.23
N ASP A 51 -3.62 -4.91 10.56
CA ASP A 51 -4.68 -5.41 9.68
C ASP A 51 -4.67 -4.68 8.35
N ASP A 52 -4.45 -3.37 8.37
CA ASP A 52 -4.39 -2.58 7.15
C ASP A 52 -3.21 -3.05 6.28
N ILE A 53 -2.07 -3.28 6.89
CA ILE A 53 -0.88 -3.75 6.18
C ILE A 53 -1.15 -5.13 5.57
N SER A 54 -1.81 -6.02 6.32
CA SER A 54 -2.17 -7.33 5.82
C SER A 54 -3.10 -7.24 4.61
N ASN A 55 -4.07 -6.32 4.66
CA ASN A 55 -4.98 -6.10 3.54
C ASN A 55 -4.23 -5.61 2.30
N ILE A 56 -3.28 -4.71 2.50
CA ILE A 56 -2.45 -4.21 1.40
C ILE A 56 -1.68 -5.36 0.77
N LEU A 57 -1.06 -6.21 1.60
CA LEU A 57 -0.31 -7.35 1.10
C LEU A 57 -1.19 -8.31 0.31
N ASN A 58 -2.40 -8.56 0.79
CA ASN A 58 -3.34 -9.43 0.09
C ASN A 58 -3.69 -8.87 -1.28
N VAL A 59 -3.95 -7.57 -1.35
CA VAL A 59 -4.27 -6.93 -2.62
C VAL A 59 -3.10 -7.01 -3.58
N LEU A 60 -1.89 -6.79 -3.08
CA LEU A 60 -0.69 -6.87 -3.91
C LEU A 60 -0.50 -8.27 -4.48
N HIS A 61 -0.74 -9.29 -3.67
CA HIS A 61 -0.64 -10.68 -4.15
C HIS A 61 -1.68 -10.98 -5.21
N GLN A 62 -2.91 -10.49 -5.04
CA GLN A 62 -3.96 -10.70 -6.02
C GLN A 62 -3.64 -10.02 -7.34
N ASP A 63 -3.13 -8.79 -7.28
CA ASP A 63 -2.78 -8.06 -8.50
C ASP A 63 -1.68 -8.77 -9.28
N ARG A 64 -0.73 -9.38 -8.59
CA ARG A 64 0.33 -10.11 -9.26
C ARG A 64 -0.20 -11.29 -10.06
N LYS A 65 -1.24 -11.93 -9.56
CA LYS A 65 -1.85 -13.05 -10.26
C LYS A 65 -2.64 -12.61 -11.48
N SER A 66 -3.23 -11.42 -11.42
CA SER A 66 -4.05 -10.94 -12.52
C SER A 66 -3.25 -10.38 -13.68
N VAL A 67 -1.96 -10.17 -13.50
CA VAL A 67 -1.09 -9.61 -14.54
C VAL A 67 -0.57 -10.69 -15.50
N VAL A 68 -0.72 -11.93 -15.15
CA VAL A 68 -0.24 -13.03 -15.99
C VAL A 68 -1.06 -13.22 -17.26
#